data_f496e012b5e89bafd102d190c837b4c0
#
_entry.id   f496e012b5e89bafd102d190c837b4c0
#
_cell.length_a   1.000
_cell.length_b   1.000
_cell.length_c   1.000
_cell.angle_alpha   90.00
_cell.angle_beta   90.00
_cell.angle_gamma   90.00
#
_symmetry.space_group_name_H-M   'P 1'
#
loop_
_entity.id
_entity.type
_entity.pdbx_description
1 polymer ?
#
loop_
_entity_poly.entity_id
_entity_poly.type
_entity_poly.pdbx_seq_one_letter_code
_entity_poly.pdbx_strand_id
1 'polypeptide(L)'
;MISNQILQSTIDGLRSIARVELCVVDVDGKMAATTSEELESCTEAARDFADSPADSQEVQGYQFFKVFDEGQLEYILVAGGAGEDIYTIGKMAAFQIQTLLVAYKERFDKDNFIKNLLLDNLLLVDIYSRAKKLRIPVDVERTVLLIEADDNRDGNVLELVREGFGNNSRDFITAVDENNVIIVKELTEGEGSGEIDRMAEAVGEFLKKEGISGARIAYGTTVKEIKEVSR
;
A
#
# COMPACT_ATOMS: atom_id res chain seq x y z
N MET A 1 -1.02 -0.05 -8.56
CA MET A 1 -1.91 -1.24 -8.68
C MET A 1 -1.81 -2.03 -7.37
N ILE A 2 -2.91 -2.45 -6.79
CA ILE A 2 -2.92 -3.29 -5.59
C ILE A 2 -2.47 -4.71 -5.93
N SER A 3 -1.75 -5.41 -5.04
CA SER A 3 -1.33 -6.78 -5.32
C SER A 3 -2.48 -7.77 -5.18
N ASN A 4 -2.46 -8.84 -5.99
CA ASN A 4 -3.45 -9.92 -5.91
C ASN A 4 -3.50 -10.57 -4.52
N GLN A 5 -2.36 -10.63 -3.82
CA GLN A 5 -2.28 -11.16 -2.46
C GLN A 5 -3.11 -10.35 -1.46
N ILE A 6 -3.11 -9.02 -1.61
CA ILE A 6 -3.89 -8.14 -0.74
C ILE A 6 -5.39 -8.25 -1.06
N LEU A 7 -5.74 -8.31 -2.35
CA LEU A 7 -7.13 -8.58 -2.76
C LEU A 7 -7.61 -9.91 -2.19
N GLN A 8 -6.80 -10.97 -2.32
CA GLN A 8 -7.11 -12.31 -1.79
C GLN A 8 -7.33 -12.26 -0.28
N SER A 9 -6.37 -11.71 0.48
CA SER A 9 -6.49 -11.59 1.94
C SER A 9 -7.74 -10.80 2.36
N THR A 10 -8.11 -9.78 1.58
CA THR A 10 -9.31 -8.96 1.84
C THR A 10 -10.59 -9.75 1.66
N ILE A 11 -10.74 -10.46 0.52
CA ILE A 11 -11.96 -11.24 0.26
C ILE A 11 -12.05 -12.47 1.17
N ASP A 12 -10.94 -13.10 1.55
CA ASP A 12 -10.91 -14.19 2.52
C ASP A 12 -11.38 -13.71 3.90
N GLY A 13 -10.93 -12.53 4.33
CA GLY A 13 -11.40 -11.89 5.54
C GLY A 13 -12.91 -11.60 5.51
N LEU A 14 -13.41 -11.03 4.43
CA LEU A 14 -14.84 -10.76 4.24
C LEU A 14 -15.68 -12.05 4.21
N ARG A 15 -15.21 -13.09 3.51
CA ARG A 15 -15.86 -14.40 3.50
C ARG A 15 -15.98 -14.99 4.90
N SER A 16 -14.92 -14.89 5.71
CA SER A 16 -14.91 -15.43 7.07
C SER A 16 -15.97 -14.79 7.98
N ILE A 17 -16.33 -13.53 7.73
CA ILE A 17 -17.31 -12.76 8.48
C ILE A 17 -18.72 -12.99 7.92
N ALA A 18 -18.88 -12.84 6.62
CA ALA A 18 -20.19 -12.73 5.97
C ALA A 18 -20.70 -14.04 5.36
N ARG A 19 -19.83 -15.06 5.22
CA ARG A 19 -20.15 -16.36 4.61
C ARG A 19 -20.71 -16.24 3.18
N VAL A 20 -20.24 -15.25 2.42
CA VAL A 20 -20.55 -15.03 1.01
C VAL A 20 -19.28 -15.33 0.22
N GLU A 21 -19.41 -16.07 -0.86
CA GLU A 21 -18.30 -16.31 -1.79
C GLU A 21 -18.07 -15.07 -2.64
N LEU A 22 -16.79 -14.71 -2.80
CA LEU A 22 -16.37 -13.50 -3.49
C LEU A 22 -15.29 -13.83 -4.53
N CYS A 23 -15.36 -13.13 -5.66
CA CYS A 23 -14.35 -13.17 -6.70
C CYS A 23 -14.08 -11.75 -7.21
N VAL A 24 -12.83 -11.42 -7.45
CA VAL A 24 -12.39 -10.14 -8.04
C VAL A 24 -11.75 -10.41 -9.38
N VAL A 25 -12.29 -9.79 -10.42
CA VAL A 25 -11.87 -9.93 -11.82
C VAL A 25 -11.47 -8.56 -12.34
N ASP A 26 -10.37 -8.46 -13.09
CA ASP A 26 -10.00 -7.21 -13.76
C ASP A 26 -10.87 -6.93 -15.00
N VAL A 27 -10.70 -5.77 -15.60
CA VAL A 27 -11.48 -5.33 -16.78
C VAL A 27 -11.26 -6.20 -18.02
N ASP A 28 -10.15 -6.94 -18.09
CA ASP A 28 -9.83 -7.86 -19.19
C ASP A 28 -10.40 -9.27 -18.96
N GLY A 29 -11.08 -9.50 -17.83
CA GLY A 29 -11.65 -10.79 -17.46
C GLY A 29 -10.65 -11.74 -16.77
N LYS A 30 -9.48 -11.24 -16.34
CA LYS A 30 -8.50 -12.04 -15.62
C LYS A 30 -8.82 -12.04 -14.12
N MET A 31 -8.81 -13.21 -13.52
CA MET A 31 -9.03 -13.34 -12.09
C MET A 31 -7.86 -12.77 -11.28
N ALA A 32 -8.18 -11.88 -10.36
CA ALA A 32 -7.23 -11.29 -9.42
C ALA A 32 -7.26 -12.00 -8.06
N ALA A 33 -8.44 -12.41 -7.59
CA ALA A 33 -8.63 -13.15 -6.33
C ALA A 33 -9.97 -13.90 -6.34
N THR A 34 -10.06 -15.05 -5.66
CA THR A 34 -11.31 -15.80 -5.49
C THR A 34 -11.35 -16.56 -4.18
N THR A 35 -12.54 -16.72 -3.60
CA THR A 35 -12.78 -17.55 -2.42
C THR A 35 -13.40 -18.91 -2.77
N SER A 36 -13.81 -19.12 -4.03
CA SER A 36 -14.46 -20.36 -4.51
C SER A 36 -14.16 -20.63 -5.97
N GLU A 37 -13.85 -21.88 -6.30
CA GLU A 37 -13.65 -22.33 -7.68
C GLU A 37 -14.93 -22.19 -8.55
N GLU A 38 -16.11 -22.22 -7.92
CA GLU A 38 -17.38 -22.06 -8.66
C GLU A 38 -17.48 -20.69 -9.32
N LEU A 39 -16.92 -19.64 -8.68
CA LEU A 39 -16.91 -18.28 -9.21
C LEU A 39 -15.91 -18.08 -10.37
N GLU A 40 -15.01 -19.01 -10.61
CA GLU A 40 -14.08 -18.95 -11.74
C GLU A 40 -14.81 -18.96 -13.09
N SER A 41 -15.98 -19.62 -13.13
CA SER A 41 -16.82 -19.64 -14.32
C SER A 41 -17.46 -18.29 -14.67
N CYS A 42 -17.44 -17.32 -13.73
CA CYS A 42 -18.05 -15.99 -13.90
C CYS A 42 -17.14 -14.97 -14.61
N THR A 43 -15.90 -15.32 -14.94
CA THR A 43 -14.90 -14.38 -15.49
C THR A 43 -15.33 -13.80 -16.86
N GLU A 44 -15.94 -14.62 -17.72
CA GLU A 44 -16.46 -14.16 -19.01
C GLU A 44 -17.66 -13.20 -18.83
N ALA A 45 -18.60 -13.56 -17.94
CA ALA A 45 -19.73 -12.71 -17.60
C ALA A 45 -19.29 -11.40 -16.92
N ALA A 46 -18.22 -11.44 -16.12
CA ALA A 46 -17.64 -10.24 -15.50
C ALA A 46 -17.05 -9.29 -16.56
N ARG A 47 -16.33 -9.83 -17.54
CA ARG A 47 -15.81 -9.02 -18.66
C ARG A 47 -16.95 -8.37 -19.47
N ASP A 48 -18.00 -9.13 -19.79
CA ASP A 48 -19.15 -8.59 -20.52
C ASP A 48 -19.91 -7.53 -19.71
N PHE A 49 -19.96 -7.70 -18.37
CA PHE A 49 -20.54 -6.71 -17.46
C PHE A 49 -19.71 -5.43 -17.38
N ALA A 50 -18.40 -5.46 -17.66
CA ALA A 50 -17.55 -4.26 -17.67
C ALA A 50 -18.12 -3.19 -18.61
N ASP A 51 -18.64 -3.58 -19.76
CA ASP A 51 -19.23 -2.69 -20.78
C ASP A 51 -20.68 -2.28 -20.48
N SER A 52 -21.33 -2.89 -19.49
CA SER A 52 -22.70 -2.54 -19.09
C SER A 52 -22.77 -1.12 -18.52
N PRO A 53 -23.83 -0.34 -18.76
CA PRO A 53 -24.01 0.97 -18.11
C PRO A 53 -24.37 0.88 -16.62
N ALA A 54 -24.70 -0.32 -16.11
CA ALA A 54 -25.08 -0.52 -14.71
C ALA A 54 -23.85 -0.62 -13.79
N ASP A 55 -23.93 -0.05 -12.59
CA ASP A 55 -22.89 -0.19 -11.55
C ASP A 55 -22.98 -1.53 -10.80
N SER A 56 -24.16 -2.16 -10.82
CA SER A 56 -24.37 -3.49 -10.28
C SER A 56 -25.47 -4.21 -11.05
N GLN A 57 -25.36 -5.53 -11.16
CA GLN A 57 -26.32 -6.36 -11.88
C GLN A 57 -26.31 -7.79 -11.34
N GLU A 58 -27.47 -8.45 -11.39
CA GLU A 58 -27.56 -9.89 -11.18
C GLU A 58 -27.47 -10.61 -12.52
N VAL A 59 -26.53 -11.58 -12.62
CA VAL A 59 -26.33 -12.42 -13.79
C VAL A 59 -26.21 -13.87 -13.32
N GLN A 60 -27.09 -14.75 -13.80
CA GLN A 60 -27.11 -16.20 -13.51
C GLN A 60 -27.12 -16.53 -12.00
N GLY A 61 -27.75 -15.68 -11.18
CA GLY A 61 -27.85 -15.86 -9.73
C GLY A 61 -26.67 -15.33 -8.93
N TYR A 62 -25.69 -14.72 -9.60
CA TYR A 62 -24.56 -14.03 -8.96
C TYR A 62 -24.76 -12.51 -9.06
N GLN A 63 -24.27 -11.79 -8.05
CA GLN A 63 -24.31 -10.33 -8.00
C GLN A 63 -22.96 -9.76 -8.45
N PHE A 64 -22.99 -8.89 -9.45
CA PHE A 64 -21.82 -8.23 -10.04
C PHE A 64 -21.80 -6.76 -9.63
N PHE A 65 -20.63 -6.25 -9.24
CA PHE A 65 -20.42 -4.86 -8.81
C PHE A 65 -19.18 -4.29 -9.48
N LYS A 66 -19.30 -3.08 -10.01
CA LYS A 66 -18.17 -2.32 -10.52
C LYS A 66 -17.38 -1.67 -9.37
N VAL A 67 -16.06 -1.75 -9.43
CA VAL A 67 -15.13 -1.12 -8.51
C VAL A 67 -14.31 -0.10 -9.28
N PHE A 68 -14.44 1.17 -8.90
CA PHE A 68 -13.80 2.28 -9.61
C PHE A 68 -12.63 2.86 -8.80
N ASP A 69 -11.60 3.34 -9.52
CA ASP A 69 -10.57 4.24 -9.01
C ASP A 69 -10.61 5.55 -9.79
N GLU A 70 -10.88 6.67 -9.10
CA GLU A 70 -11.00 8.02 -9.69
C GLU A 70 -11.92 8.09 -10.92
N GLY A 71 -12.97 7.27 -10.95
CA GLY A 71 -13.93 7.23 -12.07
C GLY A 71 -13.54 6.28 -13.19
N GLN A 72 -12.39 5.62 -13.12
CA GLN A 72 -11.98 4.56 -14.04
C GLN A 72 -12.35 3.19 -13.44
N LEU A 73 -12.95 2.32 -14.24
CA LEU A 73 -13.26 0.95 -13.83
C LEU A 73 -11.95 0.15 -13.72
N GLU A 74 -11.69 -0.42 -12.54
CA GLU A 74 -10.48 -1.20 -12.26
C GLU A 74 -10.79 -2.69 -12.09
N TYR A 75 -11.87 -2.99 -11.35
CA TYR A 75 -12.25 -4.38 -11.09
C TYR A 75 -13.76 -4.56 -11.14
N ILE A 76 -14.15 -5.82 -11.29
CA ILE A 76 -15.50 -6.31 -11.08
C ILE A 76 -15.46 -7.29 -9.91
N LEU A 77 -16.27 -7.02 -8.89
CA LEU A 77 -16.50 -7.94 -7.79
C LEU A 77 -17.73 -8.79 -8.15
N VAL A 78 -17.59 -10.09 -8.03
CA VAL A 78 -18.69 -11.07 -8.12
C VAL A 78 -18.95 -11.63 -6.73
N ALA A 79 -20.20 -11.63 -6.31
CA ALA A 79 -20.65 -12.20 -5.06
C ALA A 79 -21.67 -13.30 -5.29
N GLY A 80 -21.53 -14.43 -4.60
CA GLY A 80 -22.41 -15.59 -4.71
C GLY A 80 -22.60 -16.30 -3.38
N GLY A 81 -23.59 -17.20 -3.31
CA GLY A 81 -23.89 -18.00 -2.12
C GLY A 81 -25.39 -18.21 -1.91
N ALA A 82 -25.74 -18.81 -0.79
CA ALA A 82 -27.15 -19.16 -0.44
C ALA A 82 -27.84 -18.16 0.50
N GLY A 83 -27.23 -16.99 0.77
CA GLY A 83 -27.73 -15.99 1.74
C GLY A 83 -28.73 -15.01 1.11
N GLU A 84 -29.64 -14.48 1.93
CA GLU A 84 -30.61 -13.44 1.49
C GLU A 84 -29.95 -12.06 1.28
N ASP A 85 -28.75 -11.83 1.87
CA ASP A 85 -28.08 -10.51 1.92
C ASP A 85 -26.89 -10.39 0.94
N ILE A 86 -26.77 -11.28 -0.08
CA ILE A 86 -25.63 -11.31 -1.00
C ILE A 86 -25.40 -9.96 -1.66
N TYR A 87 -26.45 -9.28 -2.08
CA TYR A 87 -26.37 -7.96 -2.70
C TYR A 87 -25.74 -6.93 -1.76
N THR A 88 -26.22 -6.85 -0.50
CA THR A 88 -25.73 -5.89 0.48
C THR A 88 -24.25 -6.16 0.84
N ILE A 89 -23.92 -7.43 1.06
CA ILE A 89 -22.56 -7.87 1.40
C ILE A 89 -21.62 -7.61 0.22
N GLY A 90 -22.04 -7.97 -1.00
CA GLY A 90 -21.25 -7.71 -2.22
C GLY A 90 -21.00 -6.22 -2.44
N LYS A 91 -22.00 -5.38 -2.20
CA LYS A 91 -21.85 -3.92 -2.30
C LYS A 91 -20.90 -3.36 -1.24
N MET A 92 -20.95 -3.87 -0.01
CA MET A 92 -20.00 -3.52 1.05
C MET A 92 -18.58 -3.97 0.71
N ALA A 93 -18.42 -5.18 0.16
CA ALA A 93 -17.13 -5.70 -0.29
C ALA A 93 -16.54 -4.86 -1.44
N ALA A 94 -17.36 -4.48 -2.42
CA ALA A 94 -16.93 -3.59 -3.52
C ALA A 94 -16.46 -2.23 -2.98
N PHE A 95 -17.21 -1.63 -2.06
CA PHE A 95 -16.82 -0.38 -1.41
C PHE A 95 -15.53 -0.52 -0.60
N GLN A 96 -15.34 -1.65 0.11
CA GLN A 96 -14.11 -1.92 0.85
C GLN A 96 -12.90 -2.02 -0.09
N ILE A 97 -13.02 -2.75 -1.21
CA ILE A 97 -11.94 -2.85 -2.22
C ILE A 97 -11.65 -1.48 -2.82
N GLN A 98 -12.67 -0.69 -3.15
CA GLN A 98 -12.49 0.68 -3.64
C GLN A 98 -11.74 1.56 -2.65
N THR A 99 -12.05 1.47 -1.36
CA THR A 99 -11.36 2.19 -0.30
C THR A 99 -9.89 1.78 -0.20
N LEU A 100 -9.62 0.49 -0.34
CA LEU A 100 -8.24 -0.03 -0.38
C LEU A 100 -7.46 0.50 -1.59
N LEU A 101 -8.06 0.54 -2.78
CA LEU A 101 -7.42 1.09 -3.99
C LEU A 101 -6.97 2.53 -3.76
N VAL A 102 -7.86 3.37 -3.22
CA VAL A 102 -7.54 4.77 -2.89
C VAL A 102 -6.38 4.86 -1.89
N ALA A 103 -6.42 4.07 -0.82
CA ALA A 103 -5.38 4.08 0.21
C ALA A 103 -4.00 3.63 -0.33
N TYR A 104 -4.00 2.57 -1.16
CA TYR A 104 -2.77 2.08 -1.79
C TYR A 104 -2.18 3.07 -2.79
N LYS A 105 -3.02 3.73 -3.58
CA LYS A 105 -2.59 4.78 -4.50
C LYS A 105 -1.98 5.97 -3.77
N GLU A 106 -2.64 6.45 -2.70
CA GLU A 106 -2.12 7.54 -1.88
C GLU A 106 -0.75 7.18 -1.28
N ARG A 107 -0.60 5.96 -0.77
CA ARG A 107 0.68 5.47 -0.25
C ARG A 107 1.76 5.42 -1.34
N PHE A 108 1.44 4.86 -2.51
CA PHE A 108 2.36 4.77 -3.65
C PHE A 108 2.81 6.15 -4.13
N ASP A 109 1.90 7.12 -4.19
CA ASP A 109 2.22 8.49 -4.58
C ASP A 109 3.14 9.18 -3.56
N LYS A 110 2.93 8.96 -2.26
CA LYS A 110 3.82 9.45 -1.20
C LYS A 110 5.21 8.80 -1.28
N ASP A 111 5.27 7.49 -1.44
CA ASP A 111 6.53 6.76 -1.57
C ASP A 111 7.33 7.24 -2.79
N ASN A 112 6.69 7.40 -3.95
CA ASN A 112 7.32 7.94 -5.15
C ASN A 112 7.78 9.37 -4.98
N PHE A 113 7.00 10.22 -4.32
CA PHE A 113 7.40 11.59 -4.03
C PHE A 113 8.66 11.62 -3.18
N ILE A 114 8.70 10.89 -2.08
CA ILE A 114 9.85 10.82 -1.17
C ILE A 114 11.08 10.23 -1.88
N LYS A 115 10.91 9.15 -2.65
CA LYS A 115 12.00 8.56 -3.43
C LYS A 115 12.61 9.55 -4.42
N ASN A 116 11.78 10.26 -5.18
CA ASN A 116 12.26 11.27 -6.13
C ASN A 116 12.88 12.48 -5.42
N LEU A 117 12.38 12.86 -4.25
CA LEU A 117 12.99 13.90 -3.41
C LEU A 117 14.39 13.49 -2.95
N LEU A 118 14.55 12.30 -2.39
CA LEU A 118 15.84 11.75 -1.92
C LEU A 118 16.88 11.63 -3.04
N LEU A 119 16.44 11.32 -4.26
CA LEU A 119 17.31 11.23 -5.44
C LEU A 119 17.57 12.57 -6.13
N ASP A 120 17.12 13.69 -5.55
CA ASP A 120 17.24 15.05 -6.10
C ASP A 120 16.66 15.19 -7.53
N ASN A 121 15.61 14.42 -7.83
CA ASN A 121 14.94 14.38 -9.15
C ASN A 121 13.78 15.39 -9.26
N LEU A 122 13.57 16.26 -8.28
CA LEU A 122 12.46 17.21 -8.24
C LEU A 122 12.92 18.66 -8.30
N LEU A 123 12.23 19.45 -9.09
CA LEU A 123 12.40 20.90 -9.04
C LEU A 123 11.78 21.47 -7.75
N LEU A 124 12.34 22.56 -7.22
CA LEU A 124 11.88 23.18 -5.98
C LEU A 124 10.37 23.49 -6.00
N VAL A 125 9.83 23.98 -7.12
CA VAL A 125 8.40 24.27 -7.28
C VAL A 125 7.55 22.99 -7.17
N ASP A 126 8.06 21.87 -7.74
CA ASP A 126 7.37 20.60 -7.70
C ASP A 126 7.38 19.99 -6.29
N ILE A 127 8.46 20.17 -5.53
CA ILE A 127 8.55 19.71 -4.13
C ILE A 127 7.38 20.27 -3.32
N TYR A 128 7.19 21.58 -3.31
CA TYR A 128 6.13 22.22 -2.52
C TYR A 128 4.73 21.92 -3.04
N SER A 129 4.53 21.92 -4.36
CA SER A 129 3.21 21.64 -4.95
C SER A 129 2.75 20.20 -4.70
N ARG A 130 3.65 19.21 -4.87
CA ARG A 130 3.36 17.80 -4.61
C ARG A 130 3.19 17.51 -3.12
N ALA A 131 4.07 18.06 -2.25
CA ALA A 131 3.92 17.90 -0.81
C ALA A 131 2.55 18.40 -0.34
N LYS A 132 2.09 19.56 -0.83
CA LYS A 132 0.76 20.10 -0.52
C LYS A 132 -0.36 19.17 -1.00
N LYS A 133 -0.27 18.64 -2.24
CA LYS A 133 -1.26 17.68 -2.80
C LYS A 133 -1.33 16.41 -1.97
N LEU A 134 -0.17 15.89 -1.54
CA LEU A 134 -0.04 14.67 -0.76
C LEU A 134 -0.25 14.89 0.76
N ARG A 135 -0.55 16.10 1.18
CA ARG A 135 -0.74 16.49 2.59
C ARG A 135 0.48 16.17 3.46
N ILE A 136 1.68 16.34 2.88
CA ILE A 136 2.95 16.17 3.59
C ILE A 136 3.37 17.54 4.13
N PRO A 137 3.54 17.70 5.46
CA PRO A 137 4.02 18.95 6.05
C PRO A 137 5.40 19.32 5.49
N VAL A 138 5.63 20.60 5.16
CA VAL A 138 6.89 21.05 4.55
C VAL A 138 7.88 21.62 5.57
N ASP A 139 7.36 22.17 6.69
CA ASP A 139 8.12 22.88 7.72
C ASP A 139 8.09 22.07 9.04
N VAL A 140 8.63 20.83 9.00
CA VAL A 140 8.78 19.97 10.19
C VAL A 140 10.17 19.38 10.19
N GLU A 141 10.71 19.17 11.40
CA GLU A 141 12.02 18.59 11.56
C GLU A 141 12.03 17.11 11.13
N ARG A 142 13.02 16.74 10.28
CA ARG A 142 13.19 15.39 9.78
C ARG A 142 14.65 14.98 9.83
N THR A 143 14.86 13.69 10.03
CA THR A 143 16.17 13.05 9.91
C THR A 143 16.04 11.84 8.97
N VAL A 144 17.05 11.63 8.14
CA VAL A 144 17.12 10.50 7.22
C VAL A 144 18.02 9.43 7.84
N LEU A 145 17.50 8.20 7.95
CA LEU A 145 18.27 7.02 8.30
C LEU A 145 18.44 6.17 7.02
N LEU A 146 19.67 5.78 6.74
CA LEU A 146 20.02 4.86 5.66
C LEU A 146 20.37 3.50 6.28
N ILE A 147 19.72 2.47 5.83
CA ILE A 147 19.93 1.07 6.19
C ILE A 147 20.51 0.37 4.96
N GLU A 148 21.75 -0.05 5.04
CA GLU A 148 22.40 -0.88 4.02
C GLU A 148 22.45 -2.31 4.55
N ALA A 149 21.83 -3.24 3.85
CA ALA A 149 21.79 -4.64 4.22
C ALA A 149 21.95 -5.50 2.98
N ASP A 150 23.02 -6.32 2.97
CA ASP A 150 23.23 -7.35 1.96
C ASP A 150 22.32 -8.53 2.31
N ASP A 151 21.18 -8.64 1.63
CA ASP A 151 20.32 -9.80 1.77
C ASP A 151 20.59 -10.81 0.67
N ASN A 152 21.38 -11.84 1.02
CA ASN A 152 21.60 -13.02 0.16
C ASN A 152 20.45 -14.05 0.25
N ARG A 153 19.34 -13.72 0.90
CA ARG A 153 18.15 -14.53 1.06
C ARG A 153 16.98 -13.84 0.38
N ASP A 154 15.95 -14.57 0.02
CA ASP A 154 14.71 -14.06 -0.59
C ASP A 154 13.88 -13.12 0.32
N GLY A 155 14.50 -12.53 1.34
CA GLY A 155 13.88 -11.62 2.30
C GLY A 155 13.95 -10.15 1.84
N ASN A 156 12.79 -9.55 1.63
CA ASN A 156 12.69 -8.14 1.28
C ASN A 156 12.91 -7.28 2.53
N VAL A 157 14.13 -6.74 2.72
CA VAL A 157 14.50 -5.88 3.86
C VAL A 157 13.54 -4.69 4.00
N LEU A 158 13.08 -4.13 2.89
CA LEU A 158 12.09 -3.05 2.90
C LEU A 158 10.79 -3.46 3.59
N GLU A 159 10.27 -4.65 3.29
CA GLU A 159 9.02 -5.12 3.91
C GLU A 159 9.21 -5.42 5.39
N LEU A 160 10.32 -6.00 5.79
CA LEU A 160 10.65 -6.22 7.22
C LEU A 160 10.73 -4.90 8.00
N VAL A 161 11.43 -3.90 7.44
CA VAL A 161 11.52 -2.57 8.08
C VAL A 161 10.14 -1.89 8.13
N ARG A 162 9.32 -2.05 7.10
CA ARG A 162 7.94 -1.56 7.09
C ARG A 162 7.06 -2.23 8.14
N GLU A 163 7.20 -3.53 8.32
CA GLU A 163 6.47 -4.30 9.33
C GLU A 163 6.85 -3.86 10.76
N GLY A 164 8.15 -3.71 11.02
CA GLY A 164 8.66 -3.32 12.34
C GLY A 164 8.43 -1.84 12.69
N PHE A 165 8.53 -0.94 11.70
CA PHE A 165 8.61 0.51 11.95
C PHE A 165 7.58 1.34 11.15
N GLY A 166 6.78 0.74 10.28
CA GLY A 166 5.80 1.43 9.42
C GLY A 166 4.52 1.90 10.11
N ASN A 167 4.37 1.71 11.43
CA ASN A 167 3.16 2.07 12.16
C ASN A 167 2.97 3.58 12.36
N ASN A 168 4.03 4.38 12.21
CA ASN A 168 3.92 5.83 12.31
C ASN A 168 3.61 6.43 10.93
N SER A 169 2.40 6.94 10.73
CA SER A 169 1.93 7.51 9.46
C SER A 169 2.68 8.78 9.01
N ARG A 170 3.52 9.34 9.88
CA ARG A 170 4.33 10.54 9.60
C ARG A 170 5.72 10.22 9.07
N ASP A 171 6.19 8.98 9.28
CA ASP A 171 7.48 8.50 8.81
C ASP A 171 7.33 7.90 7.40
N PHE A 172 8.36 8.01 6.57
CA PHE A 172 8.38 7.41 5.25
C PHE A 172 9.47 6.34 5.20
N ILE A 173 9.11 5.16 4.69
CA ILE A 173 10.03 4.04 4.52
C ILE A 173 10.02 3.64 3.06
N THR A 174 11.15 3.82 2.38
CA THR A 174 11.29 3.54 0.95
C THR A 174 12.64 2.87 0.67
N ALA A 175 12.77 2.22 -0.48
CA ALA A 175 14.05 1.70 -0.97
C ALA A 175 14.49 2.51 -2.20
N VAL A 176 15.77 2.84 -2.25
CA VAL A 176 16.38 3.48 -3.43
C VAL A 176 16.93 2.44 -4.40
N ASP A 177 17.39 1.30 -3.88
CA ASP A 177 17.82 0.13 -4.62
C ASP A 177 17.56 -1.15 -3.80
N GLU A 178 18.10 -2.30 -4.25
CA GLU A 178 17.86 -3.61 -3.65
C GLU A 178 18.44 -3.75 -2.23
N ASN A 179 19.51 -3.01 -1.91
CA ASN A 179 20.26 -3.13 -0.66
C ASN A 179 20.06 -1.95 0.30
N ASN A 180 19.47 -0.86 -0.20
CA ASN A 180 19.39 0.40 0.54
C ASN A 180 17.94 0.79 0.85
N VAL A 181 17.58 0.67 2.14
CA VAL A 181 16.31 1.13 2.67
C VAL A 181 16.52 2.44 3.42
N ILE A 182 15.62 3.40 3.19
CA ILE A 182 15.66 4.71 3.82
C ILE A 182 14.43 4.91 4.68
N ILE A 183 14.64 5.41 5.90
CA ILE A 183 13.59 5.92 6.76
C ILE A 183 13.76 7.44 6.84
N VAL A 184 12.72 8.17 6.44
CA VAL A 184 12.61 9.61 6.70
C VAL A 184 11.75 9.78 7.93
N LYS A 185 12.40 10.02 9.08
CA LYS A 185 11.77 10.17 10.39
C LYS A 185 11.32 11.60 10.60
N GLU A 186 10.05 11.81 10.88
CA GLU A 186 9.55 13.09 11.38
C GLU A 186 9.78 13.19 12.90
N LEU A 187 10.40 14.29 13.34
CA LEU A 187 10.67 14.55 14.75
C LEU A 187 9.58 15.47 15.31
N THR A 188 9.13 15.15 16.52
CA THR A 188 8.21 16.01 17.28
C THR A 188 8.97 16.95 18.20
N GLU A 189 8.32 18.01 18.67
CA GLU A 189 8.93 18.96 19.60
C GLU A 189 9.47 18.25 20.84
N GLY A 190 10.78 18.41 21.10
CA GLY A 190 11.48 17.78 22.21
C GLY A 190 12.17 16.45 21.88
N GLU A 191 11.95 15.87 20.71
CA GLU A 191 12.72 14.76 20.20
C GLU A 191 14.03 15.30 19.60
N GLY A 192 15.15 14.87 20.10
CA GLY A 192 16.49 15.25 19.65
C GLY A 192 17.27 14.06 19.11
N SER A 193 18.61 14.24 18.97
CA SER A 193 19.52 13.18 18.48
C SER A 193 19.39 11.86 19.24
N GLY A 194 19.09 11.88 20.54
CA GLY A 194 18.89 10.65 21.30
C GLY A 194 17.71 9.78 20.89
N GLU A 195 16.70 10.35 20.19
CA GLU A 195 15.61 9.54 19.61
C GLU A 195 16.07 8.82 18.36
N ILE A 196 16.90 9.48 17.55
CA ILE A 196 17.47 8.90 16.34
C ILE A 196 18.44 7.77 16.68
N ASP A 197 19.29 7.96 17.73
CA ASP A 197 20.18 6.91 18.21
C ASP A 197 19.39 5.67 18.65
N ARG A 198 18.34 5.85 19.45
CA ARG A 198 17.45 4.76 19.88
C ARG A 198 16.76 4.06 18.72
N MET A 199 16.32 4.83 17.73
CA MET A 199 15.70 4.26 16.53
C MET A 199 16.69 3.44 15.71
N ALA A 200 17.91 3.95 15.50
CA ALA A 200 18.96 3.24 14.78
C ALA A 200 19.35 1.93 15.48
N GLU A 201 19.50 1.95 16.81
CA GLU A 201 19.74 0.74 17.61
C GLU A 201 18.57 -0.26 17.49
N ALA A 202 17.32 0.20 17.62
CA ALA A 202 16.14 -0.65 17.54
C ALA A 202 16.00 -1.31 16.15
N VAL A 203 16.27 -0.58 15.07
CA VAL A 203 16.29 -1.13 13.71
C VAL A 203 17.38 -2.20 13.57
N GLY A 204 18.58 -1.95 14.08
CA GLY A 204 19.70 -2.91 14.04
C GLY A 204 19.40 -4.19 14.81
N GLU A 205 18.82 -4.08 16.01
CA GLU A 205 18.41 -5.23 16.81
C GLU A 205 17.28 -6.02 16.16
N PHE A 206 16.29 -5.33 15.59
CA PHE A 206 15.18 -5.94 14.87
C PHE A 206 15.68 -6.74 13.66
N LEU A 207 16.48 -6.15 12.79
CA LEU A 207 17.03 -6.82 11.61
C LEU A 207 17.88 -8.04 12.00
N LYS A 208 18.70 -7.93 13.05
CA LYS A 208 19.48 -9.04 13.56
C LYS A 208 18.61 -10.18 14.07
N LYS A 209 17.48 -9.88 14.73
CA LYS A 209 16.50 -10.86 15.21
C LYS A 209 15.82 -11.58 14.05
N GLU A 210 15.54 -10.89 12.97
CA GLU A 210 14.97 -11.44 11.73
C GLU A 210 16.02 -12.19 10.87
N GLY A 211 17.24 -12.32 11.36
CA GLY A 211 18.31 -13.10 10.74
C GLY A 211 19.16 -12.32 9.73
N ILE A 212 18.96 -11.01 9.61
CA ILE A 212 19.79 -10.12 8.78
C ILE A 212 20.97 -9.65 9.64
N SER A 213 22.12 -10.28 9.44
CA SER A 213 23.35 -9.92 10.13
C SER A 213 24.23 -9.05 9.24
N GLY A 214 24.84 -8.00 9.83
CA GLY A 214 25.76 -7.12 9.11
C GLY A 214 25.10 -5.89 8.47
N ALA A 215 23.83 -5.62 8.78
CA ALA A 215 23.20 -4.37 8.41
C ALA A 215 23.99 -3.18 8.96
N ARG A 216 24.23 -2.19 8.11
CA ARG A 216 24.87 -0.91 8.48
C ARG A 216 23.80 0.17 8.50
N ILE A 217 23.74 0.92 9.59
CA ILE A 217 22.78 1.99 9.75
C ILE A 217 23.54 3.29 9.93
N ALA A 218 23.23 4.26 9.09
CA ALA A 218 23.77 5.61 9.19
C ALA A 218 22.61 6.60 9.20
N TYR A 219 22.78 7.75 9.84
CA TYR A 219 21.80 8.81 9.78
C TYR A 219 22.45 10.18 9.61
N GLY A 220 21.71 11.10 8.99
CA GLY A 220 22.14 12.46 8.72
C GLY A 220 21.78 13.42 9.84
N THR A 221 22.08 14.69 9.62
CA THR A 221 21.65 15.78 10.50
C THR A 221 20.15 16.05 10.34
N THR A 222 19.51 16.57 11.38
CA THR A 222 18.13 17.02 11.33
C THR A 222 18.00 18.26 10.44
N VAL A 223 17.05 18.22 9.53
CA VAL A 223 16.68 19.31 8.64
C VAL A 223 15.27 19.84 8.97
N LYS A 224 14.99 21.12 8.68
CA LYS A 224 13.71 21.77 9.02
C LYS A 224 12.75 21.87 7.88
N GLU A 225 13.24 21.86 6.64
CA GLU A 225 12.41 21.96 5.45
C GLU A 225 12.52 20.68 4.61
N ILE A 226 11.40 20.27 4.02
CA ILE A 226 11.33 19.05 3.22
C ILE A 226 12.31 19.04 2.05
N LYS A 227 12.61 20.21 1.45
CA LYS A 227 13.58 20.32 0.34
C LYS A 227 15.03 19.97 0.72
N GLU A 228 15.33 19.95 2.03
CA GLU A 228 16.68 19.69 2.54
C GLU A 228 16.94 18.21 2.81
N VAL A 229 15.89 17.37 2.70
CA VAL A 229 15.96 15.93 2.99
C VAL A 229 16.90 15.19 2.04
N SER A 230 17.15 15.71 0.83
CA SER A 230 18.08 15.13 -0.16
C SER A 230 19.54 15.56 0.02
N ARG A 231 19.85 16.41 0.99
CA ARG A 231 21.18 16.97 1.22
C ARG A 231 21.82 16.33 2.43
#